data_d06548b6d295632b3447b678fd8c5f77
#
_entry.id   d06548b6d295632b3447b678fd8c5f77
#
_cell.length_a   1.000
_cell.length_b   1.000
_cell.length_c   1.000
_cell.angle_alpha   90.00
_cell.angle_beta   90.00
_cell.angle_gamma   90.00
#
_symmetry.space_group_name_H-M   'P 1'
#
loop_
_entity.id
_entity.type
_entity.pdbx_description
1 polymer ?
#
loop_
_entity_poly.entity_id
_entity_poly.type
_entity_poly.pdbx_seq_one_letter_code
_entity_poly.pdbx_strand_id
1 'polypeptide(L)'
;MAKTQTLALVGSESLIGREIRDLLSGNSLGQNLKLIAAGDEETGKLTEQSGEPALLLALEEGSLESADVIFLAATAESAQKVREMAPHAHLIDLTNRLEDVPQARLRAPMMEPPGYQVPGDSVHVIANAAAIAISLVLSRLDAAHKITRALAHVFEPASERGVRGVEELQQQTVALLSFKSQPKGVFDAQLAFNLRPRYGEEAPVALEECELRIERHLATLLAHSGRTPIPSLRLIQAPVFHGYSISLWVEFESNPGIAMIEQALGGGDVDVRAGGTEPPDSVGMAGQSGIAVGGTTADRNHPRAAWLWIATDNLRLQAENAISVARQLL
;
A
#
# COMPACT_ATOMS: atom_id res chain seq x y z
N MET A 1 35.14 6.81 -10.24
CA MET A 1 33.77 6.85 -10.81
C MET A 1 32.85 6.23 -9.78
N ALA A 2 31.76 6.89 -9.41
CA ALA A 2 30.78 6.28 -8.55
C ALA A 2 30.23 5.02 -9.27
N LYS A 3 30.11 3.89 -8.58
CA LYS A 3 29.51 2.67 -9.13
C LYS A 3 28.08 3.03 -9.56
N THR A 4 27.74 2.81 -10.82
CA THR A 4 26.37 3.02 -11.29
C THR A 4 25.49 1.93 -10.67
N GLN A 5 24.54 2.33 -9.84
CA GLN A 5 23.63 1.45 -9.13
C GLN A 5 22.61 0.85 -10.10
N THR A 6 22.33 -0.44 -9.96
CA THR A 6 21.38 -1.17 -10.82
C THR A 6 20.18 -1.62 -10.00
N LEU A 7 18.99 -1.25 -10.46
CA LEU A 7 17.72 -1.70 -9.91
C LEU A 7 17.13 -2.81 -10.78
N ALA A 8 16.43 -3.74 -10.17
CA ALA A 8 15.58 -4.70 -10.88
C ALA A 8 14.15 -4.65 -10.34
N LEU A 9 13.17 -4.78 -11.22
CA LEU A 9 11.76 -4.81 -10.89
C LEU A 9 11.14 -6.09 -11.42
N VAL A 10 10.85 -7.02 -10.52
CA VAL A 10 10.24 -8.32 -10.82
C VAL A 10 8.73 -8.19 -10.73
N GLY A 11 8.04 -8.43 -11.83
CA GLY A 11 6.61 -8.15 -11.97
C GLY A 11 6.32 -6.72 -12.41
N SER A 12 7.07 -6.25 -13.39
CA SER A 12 7.06 -4.86 -13.86
C SER A 12 5.77 -4.44 -14.58
N GLU A 13 4.96 -5.38 -15.02
CA GLU A 13 3.64 -5.14 -15.65
C GLU A 13 2.48 -5.30 -14.66
N SER A 14 2.72 -5.70 -13.42
CA SER A 14 1.71 -5.68 -12.36
C SER A 14 1.26 -4.25 -12.05
N LEU A 15 0.12 -4.06 -11.36
CA LEU A 15 -0.36 -2.71 -11.02
C LEU A 15 0.69 -1.93 -10.21
N ILE A 16 1.25 -2.55 -9.17
CA ILE A 16 2.27 -1.92 -8.34
C ILE A 16 3.61 -1.77 -9.07
N GLY A 17 3.94 -2.69 -9.99
CA GLY A 17 5.13 -2.61 -10.82
C GLY A 17 5.08 -1.41 -11.77
N ARG A 18 3.94 -1.17 -12.39
CA ARG A 18 3.73 0.01 -13.26
C ARG A 18 3.83 1.31 -12.46
N GLU A 19 3.30 1.35 -11.25
CA GLU A 19 3.39 2.50 -10.37
C GLU A 19 4.85 2.83 -9.98
N ILE A 20 5.67 1.80 -9.67
CA ILE A 20 7.10 1.97 -9.42
C ILE A 20 7.82 2.51 -10.66
N ARG A 21 7.50 2.01 -11.85
CA ARG A 21 8.07 2.49 -13.12
C ARG A 21 7.74 3.95 -13.37
N ASP A 22 6.48 4.33 -13.15
CA ASP A 22 6.03 5.71 -13.29
C ASP A 22 6.79 6.66 -12.36
N LEU A 23 6.88 6.33 -11.08
CA LEU A 23 7.60 7.10 -10.07
C LEU A 23 9.11 7.17 -10.31
N LEU A 24 9.72 6.16 -10.91
CA LEU A 24 11.13 6.14 -11.29
C LEU A 24 11.40 6.81 -12.64
N SER A 25 10.37 7.07 -13.44
CA SER A 25 10.51 7.76 -14.71
C SER A 25 11.03 9.19 -14.48
N GLY A 26 12.08 9.56 -15.23
CA GLY A 26 12.72 10.87 -15.08
C GLY A 26 13.58 11.04 -13.81
N ASN A 27 13.70 10.00 -12.99
CA ASN A 27 14.53 10.00 -11.78
C ASN A 27 15.89 9.32 -12.05
N SER A 28 16.96 9.83 -11.46
CA SER A 28 18.32 9.25 -11.60
C SER A 28 18.39 7.77 -11.17
N LEU A 29 17.61 7.37 -10.19
CA LEU A 29 17.47 5.98 -9.76
C LEU A 29 16.91 5.06 -10.84
N GLY A 30 16.01 5.55 -11.69
CA GLY A 30 15.37 4.78 -12.74
C GLY A 30 16.21 4.57 -14.00
N GLN A 31 17.39 5.21 -14.11
CA GLN A 31 18.22 5.16 -15.32
C GLN A 31 18.73 3.74 -15.64
N ASN A 32 18.95 2.89 -14.62
CA ASN A 32 19.40 1.50 -14.78
C ASN A 32 18.38 0.53 -14.17
N LEU A 33 17.10 0.70 -14.52
CA LEU A 33 16.04 -0.20 -14.08
C LEU A 33 15.89 -1.35 -15.08
N LYS A 34 16.13 -2.58 -14.62
CA LYS A 34 15.85 -3.80 -15.37
C LYS A 34 14.41 -4.23 -15.12
N LEU A 35 13.64 -4.41 -16.20
CA LEU A 35 12.25 -4.89 -16.13
C LEU A 35 12.23 -6.41 -16.29
N ILE A 36 11.71 -7.14 -15.32
CA ILE A 36 11.74 -8.60 -15.28
C ILE A 36 10.31 -9.13 -15.19
N ALA A 37 9.97 -10.03 -16.12
CA ALA A 37 8.68 -10.70 -16.17
C ALA A 37 8.50 -11.65 -14.99
N ALA A 38 7.31 -11.66 -14.39
CA ALA A 38 6.95 -12.63 -13.36
C ALA A 38 5.44 -12.91 -13.34
N GLY A 39 5.07 -14.10 -12.86
CA GLY A 39 3.68 -14.53 -12.87
C GLY A 39 3.16 -14.75 -14.30
N ASP A 40 2.06 -14.09 -14.65
CA ASP A 40 1.41 -14.20 -15.97
C ASP A 40 2.01 -13.25 -17.03
N GLU A 41 3.12 -12.55 -16.73
CA GLU A 41 3.77 -11.61 -17.63
C GLU A 41 4.56 -12.34 -18.75
N GLU A 42 4.43 -11.84 -19.98
CA GLU A 42 5.07 -12.45 -21.16
C GLU A 42 6.51 -11.96 -21.32
N THR A 43 7.46 -12.87 -21.20
CA THR A 43 8.89 -12.60 -21.44
C THR A 43 9.17 -12.22 -22.91
N GLY A 44 10.09 -11.28 -23.12
CA GLY A 44 10.46 -10.81 -24.47
C GLY A 44 9.50 -9.79 -25.07
N LYS A 45 8.44 -9.44 -24.35
CA LYS A 45 7.54 -8.35 -24.76
C LYS A 45 8.26 -7.01 -24.70
N LEU A 46 8.02 -6.17 -25.70
CA LEU A 46 8.42 -4.77 -25.66
C LEU A 46 7.43 -3.97 -24.82
N THR A 47 7.96 -3.20 -23.92
CA THR A 47 7.23 -2.23 -23.10
C THR A 47 7.92 -0.87 -23.19
N GLU A 48 7.44 0.12 -22.47
CA GLU A 48 8.03 1.47 -22.44
C GLU A 48 8.59 1.75 -21.05
N GLN A 49 9.80 2.32 -20.96
CA GLN A 49 10.38 2.82 -19.73
C GLN A 49 10.93 4.23 -19.96
N SER A 50 10.43 5.22 -19.24
CA SER A 50 10.84 6.63 -19.34
C SER A 50 10.77 7.20 -20.78
N GLY A 51 9.77 6.78 -21.58
CA GLY A 51 9.60 7.21 -22.98
C GLY A 51 10.42 6.41 -23.99
N GLU A 52 11.21 5.43 -23.56
CA GLU A 52 12.03 4.58 -24.43
C GLU A 52 11.52 3.13 -24.47
N PRO A 53 11.67 2.44 -25.62
CA PRO A 53 11.36 1.02 -25.69
C PRO A 53 12.25 0.20 -24.77
N ALA A 54 11.66 -0.64 -23.93
CA ALA A 54 12.35 -1.54 -23.01
C ALA A 54 11.91 -2.99 -23.24
N LEU A 55 12.81 -3.92 -23.05
CA LEU A 55 12.52 -5.35 -23.15
C LEU A 55 12.22 -5.95 -21.80
N LEU A 56 11.14 -6.71 -21.70
CA LEU A 56 10.80 -7.48 -20.53
C LEU A 56 11.65 -8.76 -20.45
N LEU A 57 12.61 -8.79 -19.52
CA LEU A 57 13.58 -9.87 -19.37
C LEU A 57 12.96 -11.10 -18.67
N ALA A 58 13.53 -12.28 -18.91
CA ALA A 58 13.17 -13.48 -18.17
C ALA A 58 13.63 -13.39 -16.71
N LEU A 59 12.89 -14.04 -15.80
CA LEU A 59 13.34 -14.22 -14.41
C LEU A 59 14.34 -15.36 -14.34
N GLU A 60 15.63 -15.02 -14.40
CA GLU A 60 16.77 -15.93 -14.34
C GLU A 60 17.96 -15.27 -13.64
N GLU A 61 18.92 -16.05 -13.16
CA GLU A 61 20.10 -15.55 -12.42
C GLU A 61 20.84 -14.45 -13.17
N GLY A 62 21.09 -14.63 -14.48
CA GLY A 62 21.79 -13.65 -15.31
C GLY A 62 21.11 -12.29 -15.40
N SER A 63 19.77 -12.26 -15.31
CA SER A 63 19.01 -11.00 -15.30
C SER A 63 19.18 -10.25 -13.98
N LEU A 64 19.43 -10.94 -12.88
CA LEU A 64 19.51 -10.41 -11.51
C LEU A 64 20.95 -10.15 -11.06
N GLU A 65 21.96 -10.78 -11.68
CA GLU A 65 23.36 -10.82 -11.20
C GLU A 65 23.97 -9.46 -10.87
N SER A 66 23.62 -8.41 -11.61
CA SER A 66 24.16 -7.05 -11.37
C SER A 66 23.23 -6.15 -10.57
N ALA A 67 22.10 -6.64 -10.08
CA ALA A 67 21.16 -5.83 -9.34
C ALA A 67 21.65 -5.57 -7.90
N ASP A 68 21.71 -4.32 -7.49
CA ASP A 68 22.01 -3.92 -6.11
C ASP A 68 20.73 -3.96 -5.25
N VAL A 69 19.59 -3.57 -5.83
CA VAL A 69 18.27 -3.61 -5.18
C VAL A 69 17.25 -4.24 -6.13
N ILE A 70 16.39 -5.11 -5.61
CA ILE A 70 15.34 -5.80 -6.35
C ILE A 70 13.98 -5.52 -5.71
N PHE A 71 13.06 -4.91 -6.46
CA PHE A 71 11.66 -4.79 -6.10
C PHE A 71 10.89 -6.05 -6.50
N LEU A 72 10.13 -6.62 -5.56
CA LEU A 72 9.28 -7.78 -5.77
C LEU A 72 7.82 -7.33 -5.82
N ALA A 73 7.24 -7.34 -7.02
CA ALA A 73 5.94 -6.74 -7.30
C ALA A 73 4.93 -7.73 -7.94
N ALA A 74 5.20 -9.04 -7.96
CA ALA A 74 4.34 -10.01 -8.65
C ALA A 74 3.76 -11.07 -7.70
N THR A 75 4.34 -12.26 -7.66
CA THR A 75 3.78 -13.43 -6.98
C THR A 75 4.66 -13.94 -5.84
N ALA A 76 4.08 -14.76 -4.96
CA ALA A 76 4.83 -15.44 -3.90
C ALA A 76 5.95 -16.33 -4.47
N GLU A 77 5.66 -17.04 -5.57
CA GLU A 77 6.61 -17.92 -6.22
C GLU A 77 7.81 -17.14 -6.77
N SER A 78 7.56 -16.01 -7.46
CA SER A 78 8.63 -15.17 -7.97
C SER A 78 9.47 -14.56 -6.85
N ALA A 79 8.87 -14.13 -5.75
CA ALA A 79 9.58 -13.58 -4.60
C ALA A 79 10.53 -14.61 -3.97
N GLN A 80 10.07 -15.85 -3.79
CA GLN A 80 10.91 -16.93 -3.26
C GLN A 80 12.05 -17.30 -4.21
N LYS A 81 11.78 -17.41 -5.52
CA LYS A 81 12.82 -17.66 -6.54
C LYS A 81 13.92 -16.59 -6.53
N VAL A 82 13.52 -15.31 -6.49
CA VAL A 82 14.51 -14.20 -6.46
C VAL A 82 15.37 -14.27 -5.22
N ARG A 83 14.81 -14.59 -4.06
CA ARG A 83 15.56 -14.71 -2.81
C ARG A 83 16.67 -15.79 -2.91
N GLU A 84 16.40 -16.88 -3.63
CA GLU A 84 17.37 -17.96 -3.86
C GLU A 84 18.43 -17.60 -4.91
N MET A 85 18.01 -16.90 -6.00
CA MET A 85 18.89 -16.56 -7.13
C MET A 85 19.80 -15.36 -6.86
N ALA A 86 19.35 -14.39 -6.02
CA ALA A 86 20.05 -13.13 -5.80
C ALA A 86 20.31 -12.82 -4.31
N PRO A 87 21.04 -13.71 -3.58
CA PRO A 87 21.30 -13.52 -2.15
C PRO A 87 22.19 -12.29 -1.84
N HIS A 88 22.80 -11.69 -2.85
CA HIS A 88 23.67 -10.52 -2.74
C HIS A 88 22.93 -9.20 -2.82
N ALA A 89 21.69 -9.18 -3.35
CA ALA A 89 20.91 -7.98 -3.57
C ALA A 89 20.02 -7.66 -2.37
N HIS A 90 19.74 -6.38 -2.16
CA HIS A 90 18.71 -5.96 -1.22
C HIS A 90 17.32 -6.21 -1.81
N LEU A 91 16.49 -6.95 -1.06
CA LEU A 91 15.13 -7.28 -1.50
C LEU A 91 14.12 -6.35 -0.87
N ILE A 92 13.25 -5.74 -1.70
CA ILE A 92 12.13 -4.92 -1.28
C ILE A 92 10.84 -5.62 -1.72
N ASP A 93 10.13 -6.20 -0.76
CA ASP A 93 8.93 -6.99 -0.99
C ASP A 93 7.66 -6.15 -0.86
N LEU A 94 6.96 -5.97 -1.98
CA LEU A 94 5.63 -5.34 -2.06
C LEU A 94 4.50 -6.39 -2.15
N THR A 95 4.86 -7.67 -2.18
CA THR A 95 3.89 -8.78 -2.27
C THR A 95 3.43 -9.26 -0.89
N ASN A 96 4.13 -8.86 0.16
CA ASN A 96 3.98 -9.33 1.55
C ASN A 96 4.13 -10.86 1.67
N ARG A 97 4.88 -11.50 0.77
CA ARG A 97 5.07 -12.96 0.76
C ARG A 97 6.33 -13.41 1.49
N LEU A 98 7.19 -12.47 1.80
CA LEU A 98 8.40 -12.71 2.59
C LEU A 98 8.27 -12.20 4.04
N GLU A 99 7.07 -11.90 4.53
CA GLU A 99 6.84 -11.40 5.90
C GLU A 99 7.31 -12.37 6.98
N ASP A 100 7.19 -13.68 6.73
CA ASP A 100 7.45 -14.72 7.73
C ASP A 100 8.92 -15.21 7.73
N VAL A 101 9.78 -14.66 6.85
CA VAL A 101 11.21 -15.02 6.89
C VAL A 101 11.92 -14.33 8.06
N PRO A 102 12.89 -14.98 8.73
CA PRO A 102 13.55 -14.43 9.93
C PRO A 102 14.21 -13.05 9.70
N GLN A 103 14.68 -12.79 8.47
CA GLN A 103 15.30 -11.53 8.08
C GLN A 103 14.29 -10.44 7.71
N ALA A 104 12.97 -10.76 7.63
CA ALA A 104 11.94 -9.77 7.26
C ALA A 104 11.91 -8.61 8.25
N ARG A 105 11.85 -7.42 7.69
CA ARG A 105 11.66 -6.17 8.45
C ARG A 105 10.58 -5.35 7.75
N LEU A 106 9.51 -5.08 8.49
CA LEU A 106 8.44 -4.23 7.98
C LEU A 106 8.96 -2.79 7.86
N ARG A 107 8.73 -2.18 6.69
CA ARG A 107 9.22 -0.85 6.35
C ARG A 107 8.08 0.08 5.96
N ALA A 108 8.14 1.27 6.50
CA ALA A 108 7.30 2.39 6.13
C ALA A 108 8.07 3.71 6.39
N PRO A 109 8.96 4.15 5.50
CA PRO A 109 9.78 5.35 5.69
C PRO A 109 9.02 6.60 6.13
N MET A 110 7.75 6.74 5.72
CA MET A 110 6.89 7.82 6.20
C MET A 110 6.63 7.79 7.71
N MET A 111 6.80 6.62 8.36
CA MET A 111 6.56 6.39 9.79
C MET A 111 7.84 6.18 10.59
N GLU A 112 8.94 5.88 9.90
CA GLU A 112 10.21 5.55 10.54
C GLU A 112 10.86 6.80 11.14
N PRO A 113 11.46 6.70 12.33
CA PRO A 113 12.18 7.83 12.92
C PRO A 113 13.42 8.18 12.10
N PRO A 114 13.88 9.44 12.15
CA PRO A 114 15.13 9.84 11.49
C PRO A 114 16.30 8.94 11.89
N GLY A 115 17.04 8.43 10.89
CA GLY A 115 18.18 7.53 11.12
C GLY A 115 17.79 6.08 11.45
N TYR A 116 16.55 5.67 11.18
CA TYR A 116 16.11 4.29 11.34
C TYR A 116 16.99 3.34 10.51
N GLN A 117 17.52 2.33 11.16
CA GLN A 117 18.40 1.32 10.53
C GLN A 117 17.88 -0.08 10.80
N VAL A 118 18.11 -0.96 9.84
CA VAL A 118 17.83 -2.39 9.94
C VAL A 118 19.10 -3.18 9.65
N PRO A 119 19.22 -4.45 10.11
CA PRO A 119 20.35 -5.31 9.77
C PRO A 119 20.59 -5.39 8.26
N GLY A 120 21.85 -5.43 7.82
CA GLY A 120 22.22 -5.38 6.40
C GLY A 120 21.77 -6.59 5.56
N ASP A 121 21.43 -7.71 6.21
CA ASP A 121 20.87 -8.93 5.60
C ASP A 121 19.32 -8.93 5.57
N SER A 122 18.69 -7.79 5.85
CA SER A 122 17.23 -7.71 5.94
C SER A 122 16.54 -7.82 4.59
N VAL A 123 15.40 -8.52 4.59
CA VAL A 123 14.38 -8.43 3.55
C VAL A 123 13.42 -7.30 3.94
N HIS A 124 13.29 -6.28 3.11
CA HIS A 124 12.48 -5.10 3.39
C HIS A 124 11.06 -5.32 2.90
N VAL A 125 10.13 -5.60 3.80
CA VAL A 125 8.70 -5.77 3.47
C VAL A 125 8.00 -4.44 3.59
N ILE A 126 7.39 -3.96 2.52
CA ILE A 126 6.65 -2.70 2.54
C ILE A 126 5.30 -2.88 3.22
N ALA A 127 5.01 -2.04 4.20
CA ALA A 127 3.75 -2.10 4.93
C ALA A 127 2.54 -1.84 4.01
N ASN A 128 1.40 -2.44 4.35
CA ASN A 128 0.13 -2.19 3.66
C ASN A 128 -0.25 -0.70 3.72
N ALA A 129 -0.75 -0.14 2.63
CA ALA A 129 -1.08 1.28 2.52
C ALA A 129 -2.10 1.75 3.57
N ALA A 130 -3.12 0.94 3.90
CA ALA A 130 -4.07 1.29 4.95
C ALA A 130 -3.40 1.34 6.33
N ALA A 131 -2.47 0.41 6.62
CA ALA A 131 -1.72 0.43 7.87
C ALA A 131 -0.81 1.67 7.96
N ILE A 132 -0.13 2.05 6.87
CA ILE A 132 0.67 3.28 6.81
C ILE A 132 -0.22 4.50 7.09
N ALA A 133 -1.34 4.63 6.37
CA ALA A 133 -2.24 5.76 6.49
C ALA A 133 -2.81 5.94 7.90
N ILE A 134 -3.33 4.86 8.49
CA ILE A 134 -3.89 4.87 9.85
C ILE A 134 -2.80 5.18 10.87
N SER A 135 -1.62 4.53 10.77
CA SER A 135 -0.53 4.73 11.71
C SER A 135 -0.01 6.17 11.69
N LEU A 136 0.14 6.76 10.50
CA LEU A 136 0.60 8.14 10.35
C LEU A 136 -0.37 9.13 10.99
N VAL A 137 -1.67 8.99 10.73
CA VAL A 137 -2.72 9.83 11.30
C VAL A 137 -2.77 9.67 12.82
N LEU A 138 -2.83 8.45 13.33
CA LEU A 138 -2.90 8.20 14.78
C LEU A 138 -1.65 8.69 15.51
N SER A 139 -0.45 8.45 14.97
CA SER A 139 0.80 8.87 15.61
C SER A 139 0.91 10.41 15.67
N ARG A 140 0.51 11.13 14.62
CA ARG A 140 0.50 12.61 14.63
C ARG A 140 -0.51 13.15 15.63
N LEU A 141 -1.71 12.59 15.66
CA LEU A 141 -2.73 13.00 16.62
C LEU A 141 -2.29 12.74 18.06
N ASP A 142 -1.77 11.53 18.35
CA ASP A 142 -1.35 11.15 19.69
C ASP A 142 -0.11 11.93 20.16
N ALA A 143 0.74 12.38 19.24
CA ALA A 143 1.85 13.26 19.58
C ALA A 143 1.39 14.62 20.13
N ALA A 144 0.30 15.17 19.58
CA ALA A 144 -0.26 16.45 19.98
C ALA A 144 -1.34 16.32 21.07
N HIS A 145 -2.19 15.29 20.98
CA HIS A 145 -3.37 15.11 21.83
C HIS A 145 -3.53 13.63 22.15
N LYS A 146 -3.31 13.27 23.40
CA LYS A 146 -3.31 11.88 23.84
C LYS A 146 -4.60 11.13 23.47
N ILE A 147 -4.43 10.06 22.70
CA ILE A 147 -5.51 9.16 22.28
C ILE A 147 -5.73 8.09 23.34
N THR A 148 -6.99 7.80 23.63
CA THR A 148 -7.39 6.72 24.55
C THR A 148 -7.89 5.49 23.80
N ARG A 149 -8.60 5.68 22.68
CA ARG A 149 -9.13 4.63 21.82
C ARG A 149 -9.23 5.08 20.39
N ALA A 150 -9.17 4.12 19.47
CA ALA A 150 -9.45 4.35 18.06
C ALA A 150 -10.18 3.17 17.43
N LEU A 151 -10.97 3.43 16.39
CA LEU A 151 -11.67 2.44 15.59
C LEU A 151 -11.58 2.83 14.13
N ALA A 152 -11.28 1.88 13.26
CA ALA A 152 -11.14 2.09 11.83
C ALA A 152 -12.04 1.13 11.03
N HIS A 153 -12.88 1.67 10.15
CA HIS A 153 -13.48 0.93 9.06
C HIS A 153 -12.68 1.21 7.79
N VAL A 154 -12.07 0.17 7.24
CA VAL A 154 -11.22 0.24 6.05
C VAL A 154 -11.98 -0.31 4.86
N PHE A 155 -12.19 0.52 3.82
CA PHE A 155 -12.83 0.14 2.56
C PHE A 155 -11.73 -0.21 1.55
N GLU A 156 -11.54 -1.51 1.32
CA GLU A 156 -10.49 -2.05 0.45
C GLU A 156 -10.90 -1.97 -1.02
N PRO A 157 -10.03 -1.46 -1.92
CA PRO A 157 -10.27 -1.45 -3.35
C PRO A 157 -10.00 -2.82 -4.00
N ALA A 158 -10.58 -3.06 -5.18
CA ALA A 158 -10.36 -4.28 -5.95
C ALA A 158 -8.89 -4.47 -6.40
N SER A 159 -8.13 -3.37 -6.56
CA SER A 159 -6.71 -3.37 -6.93
C SER A 159 -5.79 -4.08 -5.93
N GLU A 160 -6.21 -4.27 -4.67
CA GLU A 160 -5.50 -5.11 -3.70
C GLU A 160 -5.43 -6.60 -4.14
N ARG A 161 -6.33 -7.01 -5.02
CA ARG A 161 -6.31 -8.33 -5.68
C ARG A 161 -5.63 -8.27 -7.07
N GLY A 162 -4.83 -7.21 -7.32
CA GLY A 162 -4.11 -7.01 -8.57
C GLY A 162 -5.02 -6.76 -9.78
N VAL A 163 -4.47 -6.94 -10.98
CA VAL A 163 -5.20 -6.76 -12.25
C VAL A 163 -6.46 -7.62 -12.29
N ARG A 164 -6.38 -8.89 -11.81
CA ARG A 164 -7.50 -9.83 -11.82
C ARG A 164 -8.69 -9.33 -10.98
N GLY A 165 -8.43 -8.69 -9.83
CA GLY A 165 -9.49 -8.10 -9.00
C GLY A 165 -10.19 -6.93 -9.68
N VAL A 166 -9.42 -6.05 -10.32
CA VAL A 166 -9.94 -4.91 -11.10
C VAL A 166 -10.78 -5.40 -12.28
N GLU A 167 -10.27 -6.36 -13.05
CA GLU A 167 -10.97 -6.95 -14.19
C GLU A 167 -12.28 -7.65 -13.78
N GLU A 168 -12.25 -8.42 -12.68
CA GLU A 168 -13.45 -9.08 -12.20
C GLU A 168 -14.53 -8.09 -11.78
N LEU A 169 -14.17 -7.02 -11.05
CA LEU A 169 -15.12 -5.96 -10.70
C LEU A 169 -15.70 -5.28 -11.94
N GLN A 170 -14.86 -4.99 -12.94
CA GLN A 170 -15.31 -4.40 -14.21
C GLN A 170 -16.27 -5.34 -14.95
N GLN A 171 -15.90 -6.60 -15.10
CA GLN A 171 -16.73 -7.60 -15.78
C GLN A 171 -18.04 -7.86 -15.04
N GLN A 172 -18.05 -7.93 -13.71
CA GLN A 172 -19.25 -8.03 -12.90
C GLN A 172 -20.17 -6.82 -13.12
N THR A 173 -19.61 -5.60 -13.16
CA THR A 173 -20.37 -4.37 -13.41
C THR A 173 -21.08 -4.42 -14.76
N VAL A 174 -20.33 -4.77 -15.82
CA VAL A 174 -20.89 -4.88 -17.18
C VAL A 174 -21.93 -6.02 -17.27
N ALA A 175 -21.65 -7.17 -16.65
CA ALA A 175 -22.55 -8.32 -16.65
C ALA A 175 -23.89 -8.00 -15.97
N LEU A 176 -23.88 -7.34 -14.82
CA LEU A 176 -25.10 -6.89 -14.12
C LEU A 176 -25.96 -5.96 -14.96
N LEU A 177 -25.32 -4.93 -15.55
CA LEU A 177 -26.04 -3.97 -16.41
C LEU A 177 -26.57 -4.61 -17.70
N SER A 178 -25.99 -5.75 -18.12
CA SER A 178 -26.38 -6.50 -19.33
C SER A 178 -27.20 -7.74 -19.02
N PHE A 179 -27.62 -7.96 -17.76
CA PHE A 179 -28.37 -9.15 -17.32
C PHE A 179 -27.69 -10.49 -17.67
N LYS A 180 -26.35 -10.54 -17.57
CA LYS A 180 -25.53 -11.74 -17.83
C LYS A 180 -25.02 -12.36 -16.53
N SER A 181 -24.55 -13.60 -16.62
CA SER A 181 -23.83 -14.26 -15.52
C SER A 181 -22.54 -13.54 -15.21
N GLN A 182 -22.21 -13.43 -13.91
CA GLN A 182 -21.05 -12.70 -13.42
C GLN A 182 -19.86 -13.65 -13.16
N PRO A 183 -18.61 -13.25 -13.49
CA PRO A 183 -17.43 -13.97 -13.04
C PRO A 183 -17.27 -13.81 -11.51
N LYS A 184 -16.70 -14.83 -10.86
CA LYS A 184 -16.48 -14.89 -9.40
C LYS A 184 -15.18 -15.58 -9.04
N GLY A 185 -14.16 -15.51 -9.88
CA GLY A 185 -12.90 -16.24 -9.71
C GLY A 185 -11.96 -15.64 -8.65
N VAL A 186 -12.14 -14.37 -8.30
CA VAL A 186 -11.30 -13.66 -7.33
C VAL A 186 -12.00 -13.50 -5.99
N PHE A 187 -13.23 -13.03 -5.99
CA PHE A 187 -13.96 -12.72 -4.73
C PHE A 187 -14.92 -13.83 -4.32
N ASP A 188 -15.18 -14.79 -5.19
CA ASP A 188 -16.21 -15.84 -5.05
C ASP A 188 -17.57 -15.26 -4.57
N ALA A 189 -17.85 -14.04 -4.98
CA ALA A 189 -19.05 -13.29 -4.63
C ALA A 189 -19.32 -12.18 -5.64
N GLN A 190 -20.55 -11.66 -5.63
CA GLN A 190 -20.81 -10.40 -6.31
C GLN A 190 -20.20 -9.24 -5.51
N LEU A 191 -19.22 -8.55 -6.11
CA LEU A 191 -18.66 -7.31 -5.58
C LEU A 191 -19.30 -6.08 -6.19
N ALA A 192 -19.58 -6.09 -7.50
CA ALA A 192 -20.18 -4.95 -8.18
C ALA A 192 -21.47 -4.48 -7.49
N PHE A 193 -21.51 -3.18 -7.15
CA PHE A 193 -22.58 -2.51 -6.40
C PHE A 193 -22.83 -3.07 -4.99
N ASN A 194 -21.82 -3.68 -4.35
CA ASN A 194 -21.98 -4.34 -3.05
C ASN A 194 -20.77 -4.10 -2.14
N LEU A 195 -21.02 -3.97 -0.83
CA LEU A 195 -19.98 -4.00 0.20
C LEU A 195 -19.92 -5.42 0.80
N ARG A 196 -18.70 -5.96 0.92
CA ARG A 196 -18.52 -7.34 1.41
C ARG A 196 -17.69 -7.37 2.70
N PRO A 197 -18.21 -7.90 3.81
CA PRO A 197 -17.44 -8.11 5.04
C PRO A 197 -16.61 -9.41 4.99
N ARG A 198 -16.79 -10.24 3.95
CA ARG A 198 -16.04 -11.46 3.65
C ARG A 198 -16.18 -11.84 2.19
N TYR A 199 -15.21 -12.58 1.67
CA TYR A 199 -15.32 -13.24 0.37
C TYR A 199 -16.10 -14.54 0.47
N GLY A 200 -16.35 -15.19 -0.68
CA GLY A 200 -16.88 -16.54 -0.71
C GLY A 200 -15.85 -17.57 -0.24
N GLU A 201 -16.31 -18.80 0.01
CA GLU A 201 -15.47 -19.87 0.59
C GLU A 201 -14.40 -20.39 -0.38
N GLU A 202 -14.65 -20.25 -1.70
CA GLU A 202 -13.72 -20.69 -2.76
C GLU A 202 -12.79 -19.55 -3.25
N ALA A 203 -12.83 -18.37 -2.62
CA ALA A 203 -11.93 -17.28 -2.97
C ALA A 203 -10.47 -17.68 -2.69
N PRO A 204 -9.51 -17.35 -3.61
CA PRO A 204 -8.09 -17.70 -3.43
C PRO A 204 -7.43 -17.12 -2.18
N VAL A 205 -7.99 -16.05 -1.64
CA VAL A 205 -7.54 -15.37 -0.41
C VAL A 205 -8.75 -15.01 0.43
N ALA A 206 -8.70 -15.24 1.72
CA ALA A 206 -9.74 -14.79 2.64
C ALA A 206 -9.56 -13.31 3.01
N LEU A 207 -10.67 -12.55 3.05
CA LEU A 207 -10.61 -11.12 3.45
C LEU A 207 -10.13 -10.97 4.91
N GLU A 208 -10.43 -11.93 5.76
CA GLU A 208 -9.95 -11.98 7.16
C GLU A 208 -8.42 -12.05 7.26
N GLU A 209 -7.76 -12.79 6.37
CA GLU A 209 -6.28 -12.83 6.32
C GLU A 209 -5.69 -11.46 5.97
N CYS A 210 -6.36 -10.70 5.09
CA CYS A 210 -5.96 -9.33 4.76
C CYS A 210 -6.18 -8.39 5.96
N GLU A 211 -7.30 -8.51 6.68
CA GLU A 211 -7.59 -7.77 7.91
C GLU A 211 -6.50 -8.02 8.96
N LEU A 212 -6.19 -9.28 9.26
CA LEU A 212 -5.15 -9.67 10.21
C LEU A 212 -3.75 -9.16 9.81
N ARG A 213 -3.44 -9.11 8.51
CA ARG A 213 -2.18 -8.53 8.03
C ARG A 213 -2.13 -7.03 8.32
N ILE A 214 -3.19 -6.28 8.03
CA ILE A 214 -3.25 -4.85 8.35
C ILE A 214 -3.08 -4.63 9.85
N GLU A 215 -3.71 -5.43 10.71
CA GLU A 215 -3.56 -5.35 12.16
C GLU A 215 -2.13 -5.61 12.63
N ARG A 216 -1.44 -6.62 12.07
CA ARG A 216 -0.02 -6.90 12.37
C ARG A 216 0.88 -5.74 11.96
N HIS A 217 0.66 -5.16 10.78
CA HIS A 217 1.41 -4.00 10.31
C HIS A 217 1.15 -2.79 11.22
N LEU A 218 -0.10 -2.51 11.59
CA LEU A 218 -0.45 -1.45 12.55
C LEU A 218 0.27 -1.64 13.89
N ALA A 219 0.25 -2.85 14.45
CA ALA A 219 0.93 -3.14 15.71
C ALA A 219 2.43 -2.86 15.61
N THR A 220 3.08 -3.25 14.51
CA THR A 220 4.50 -3.01 14.28
C THR A 220 4.81 -1.52 14.10
N LEU A 221 4.05 -0.80 13.27
CA LEU A 221 4.29 0.60 12.98
C LEU A 221 4.02 1.50 14.21
N LEU A 222 2.94 1.24 14.94
CA LEU A 222 2.59 2.02 16.13
C LEU A 222 3.51 1.73 17.32
N ALA A 223 4.20 0.59 17.33
CA ALA A 223 5.21 0.28 18.35
C ALA A 223 6.38 1.30 18.33
N HIS A 224 6.66 1.96 17.21
CA HIS A 224 7.68 3.01 17.13
C HIS A 224 7.35 4.23 18.01
N SER A 225 6.07 4.55 18.20
CA SER A 225 5.65 5.64 19.09
C SER A 225 5.63 5.21 20.58
N GLY A 226 5.49 3.91 20.85
CA GLY A 226 5.47 3.28 22.18
C GLY A 226 4.24 3.63 23.04
N ARG A 227 3.31 4.45 22.55
CA ARG A 227 2.15 4.94 23.35
C ARG A 227 0.83 4.99 22.59
N THR A 228 0.87 5.11 21.27
CA THR A 228 -0.34 5.23 20.44
C THR A 228 -1.12 3.93 20.47
N PRO A 229 -2.42 3.92 20.84
CA PRO A 229 -3.20 2.69 20.92
C PRO A 229 -3.43 2.09 19.52
N ILE A 230 -3.38 0.77 19.44
CA ILE A 230 -3.77 0.04 18.24
C ILE A 230 -5.28 0.18 18.07
N PRO A 231 -5.79 0.62 16.90
CA PRO A 231 -7.23 0.75 16.68
C PRO A 231 -7.91 -0.60 16.57
N SER A 232 -9.16 -0.70 16.98
CA SER A 232 -10.05 -1.78 16.54
C SER A 232 -10.34 -1.60 15.06
N LEU A 233 -10.14 -2.63 14.25
CA LEU A 233 -10.23 -2.54 12.79
C LEU A 233 -11.30 -3.47 12.23
N ARG A 234 -11.95 -3.03 11.16
CA ARG A 234 -12.77 -3.86 10.31
C ARG A 234 -12.46 -3.58 8.84
N LEU A 235 -12.07 -4.62 8.11
CA LEU A 235 -11.84 -4.54 6.66
C LEU A 235 -13.13 -4.88 5.90
N ILE A 236 -13.45 -4.07 4.91
CA ILE A 236 -14.65 -4.19 4.09
C ILE A 236 -14.22 -4.06 2.63
N GLN A 237 -14.43 -5.10 1.84
CA GLN A 237 -14.21 -5.01 0.39
C GLN A 237 -15.27 -4.09 -0.23
N ALA A 238 -14.82 -3.02 -0.86
CA ALA A 238 -15.68 -2.05 -1.55
C ALA A 238 -15.67 -2.25 -3.07
N PRO A 239 -16.75 -1.88 -3.77
CA PRO A 239 -16.83 -1.95 -5.23
C PRO A 239 -16.13 -0.74 -5.88
N VAL A 240 -14.89 -0.51 -5.50
CA VAL A 240 -14.01 0.58 -5.95
C VAL A 240 -12.79 -0.03 -6.61
N PHE A 241 -12.33 0.53 -7.72
CA PHE A 241 -11.18 -0.01 -8.45
C PHE A 241 -9.88 0.21 -7.72
N HIS A 242 -9.58 1.46 -7.32
CA HIS A 242 -8.34 1.90 -6.69
C HIS A 242 -8.60 2.80 -5.49
N GLY A 243 -7.64 2.85 -4.58
CA GLY A 243 -7.61 3.75 -3.45
C GLY A 243 -8.41 3.27 -2.24
N TYR A 244 -7.76 3.28 -1.09
CA TYR A 244 -8.43 3.08 0.20
C TYR A 244 -9.25 4.30 0.58
N SER A 245 -10.43 4.04 1.14
CA SER A 245 -11.17 4.99 1.96
C SER A 245 -11.27 4.44 3.38
N ILE A 246 -11.04 5.28 4.39
CA ILE A 246 -11.02 4.84 5.79
C ILE A 246 -11.86 5.80 6.63
N SER A 247 -12.84 5.25 7.34
CA SER A 247 -13.57 5.98 8.37
C SER A 247 -12.90 5.71 9.71
N LEU A 248 -12.25 6.72 10.28
CA LEU A 248 -11.48 6.63 11.52
C LEU A 248 -12.21 7.39 12.62
N TRP A 249 -12.51 6.70 13.73
CA TRP A 249 -13.00 7.28 14.98
C TRP A 249 -11.90 7.29 16.00
N VAL A 250 -11.72 8.44 16.69
CA VAL A 250 -10.66 8.63 17.68
C VAL A 250 -11.24 9.27 18.93
N GLU A 251 -11.02 8.65 20.10
CA GLU A 251 -11.29 9.21 21.41
C GLU A 251 -10.00 9.76 22.02
N PHE A 252 -10.08 10.97 22.51
CA PHE A 252 -8.97 11.66 23.20
C PHE A 252 -9.16 11.66 24.74
N GLU A 253 -8.09 11.83 25.48
CA GLU A 253 -8.16 12.03 26.94
C GLU A 253 -8.95 13.30 27.29
N SER A 254 -8.77 14.37 26.49
CA SER A 254 -9.56 15.60 26.54
C SER A 254 -9.87 16.04 25.11
N ASN A 255 -11.03 16.69 24.89
CA ASN A 255 -11.44 17.12 23.57
C ASN A 255 -10.56 18.27 23.07
N PRO A 256 -9.74 18.09 22.00
CA PRO A 256 -8.91 19.17 21.46
C PRO A 256 -9.70 20.16 20.60
N GLY A 257 -10.88 19.77 20.11
CA GLY A 257 -11.64 20.48 19.08
C GLY A 257 -11.12 20.22 17.67
N ILE A 258 -12.01 20.39 16.68
CA ILE A 258 -11.75 20.03 15.27
C ILE A 258 -10.55 20.78 14.69
N ALA A 259 -10.45 22.09 14.92
CA ALA A 259 -9.35 22.91 14.40
C ALA A 259 -7.97 22.43 14.87
N MET A 260 -7.88 21.96 16.12
CA MET A 260 -6.61 21.45 16.67
C MET A 260 -6.28 20.06 16.13
N ILE A 261 -7.29 19.23 15.86
CA ILE A 261 -7.14 17.92 15.18
C ILE A 261 -6.58 18.16 13.77
N GLU A 262 -7.20 19.03 12.99
CA GLU A 262 -6.76 19.36 11.62
C GLU A 262 -5.36 19.98 11.62
N GLN A 263 -5.06 20.86 12.57
CA GLN A 263 -3.72 21.45 12.72
C GLN A 263 -2.64 20.41 13.04
N ALA A 264 -2.95 19.44 13.92
CA ALA A 264 -2.01 18.39 14.31
C ALA A 264 -1.66 17.43 13.14
N LEU A 265 -2.57 17.28 12.17
CA LEU A 265 -2.39 16.42 11.01
C LEU A 265 -1.61 17.09 9.88
N GLY A 266 -1.68 18.41 9.75
CA GLY A 266 -1.17 19.15 8.58
C GLY A 266 0.34 19.05 8.37
N GLY A 267 0.72 19.03 7.09
CA GLY A 267 2.12 19.10 6.64
C GLY A 267 2.72 17.76 6.19
N GLY A 268 3.80 17.83 5.42
CA GLY A 268 4.49 16.68 4.84
C GLY A 268 3.56 15.87 3.92
N ASP A 269 3.45 14.57 4.18
CA ASP A 269 2.71 13.62 3.34
C ASP A 269 1.19 13.57 3.63
N VAL A 270 0.66 14.50 4.43
CA VAL A 270 -0.77 14.59 4.77
C VAL A 270 -1.38 15.88 4.26
N ASP A 271 -2.28 15.77 3.27
CA ASP A 271 -3.15 16.83 2.81
C ASP A 271 -4.41 16.91 3.70
N VAL A 272 -4.56 18.00 4.44
CA VAL A 272 -5.72 18.22 5.32
C VAL A 272 -6.75 19.08 4.62
N ARG A 273 -7.89 18.49 4.28
CA ARG A 273 -9.05 19.19 3.74
C ARG A 273 -9.95 19.65 4.88
N ALA A 274 -9.66 20.85 5.37
CA ALA A 274 -10.35 21.47 6.51
C ALA A 274 -11.84 21.72 6.25
N GLY A 275 -12.59 21.98 7.31
CA GLY A 275 -14.04 22.18 7.27
C GLY A 275 -14.50 23.17 6.21
N GLY A 276 -15.52 22.80 5.41
CA GLY A 276 -16.04 23.57 4.28
C GLY A 276 -15.41 23.26 2.92
N THR A 277 -14.35 22.44 2.87
CA THR A 277 -13.81 21.88 1.61
C THR A 277 -14.41 20.49 1.36
N GLU A 278 -14.40 20.05 0.10
CA GLU A 278 -14.84 18.71 -0.28
C GLU A 278 -13.95 17.64 0.39
N PRO A 279 -14.54 16.67 1.11
CA PRO A 279 -13.76 15.57 1.69
C PRO A 279 -13.00 14.79 0.61
N PRO A 280 -11.87 14.17 0.94
CA PRO A 280 -11.15 13.35 -0.03
C PRO A 280 -11.94 12.08 -0.37
N ASP A 281 -11.80 11.62 -1.60
CA ASP A 281 -12.35 10.35 -2.08
C ASP A 281 -11.31 9.55 -2.88
N SER A 282 -11.62 8.29 -3.19
CA SER A 282 -10.72 7.41 -3.92
C SER A 282 -10.49 7.84 -5.38
N VAL A 283 -11.43 8.53 -6.00
CA VAL A 283 -11.27 9.05 -7.38
C VAL A 283 -10.30 10.22 -7.39
N GLY A 284 -10.47 11.18 -6.48
CA GLY A 284 -9.61 12.35 -6.35
C GLY A 284 -8.19 12.01 -5.89
N MET A 285 -8.02 10.86 -5.21
CA MET A 285 -6.70 10.40 -4.75
C MET A 285 -5.99 9.47 -5.74
N ALA A 286 -6.64 9.04 -6.82
CA ALA A 286 -5.99 8.17 -7.81
C ALA A 286 -4.76 8.87 -8.43
N GLY A 287 -3.58 8.23 -8.33
CA GLY A 287 -2.30 8.76 -8.78
C GLY A 287 -1.75 9.94 -7.94
N GLN A 288 -2.39 10.28 -6.82
CA GLN A 288 -1.88 11.32 -5.92
C GLN A 288 -0.95 10.74 -4.86
N SER A 289 0.07 11.51 -4.51
CA SER A 289 1.04 11.16 -3.46
C SER A 289 0.48 11.37 -2.06
N GLY A 290 0.93 10.54 -1.11
CA GLY A 290 0.61 10.70 0.30
C GLY A 290 -0.82 10.34 0.67
N ILE A 291 -1.36 11.04 1.67
CA ILE A 291 -2.64 10.75 2.32
C ILE A 291 -3.45 12.03 2.39
N ALA A 292 -4.74 11.97 2.05
CA ALA A 292 -5.66 13.08 2.30
C ALA A 292 -6.59 12.76 3.48
N VAL A 293 -6.78 13.73 4.37
CA VAL A 293 -7.68 13.64 5.52
C VAL A 293 -8.68 14.80 5.48
N GLY A 294 -9.95 14.49 5.66
CA GLY A 294 -11.01 15.51 5.67
C GLY A 294 -12.30 14.98 6.29
N GLY A 295 -13.40 15.72 6.12
CA GLY A 295 -14.68 15.36 6.72
C GLY A 295 -14.60 15.22 8.24
N THR A 296 -13.65 15.91 8.89
CA THR A 296 -13.42 15.85 10.33
C THR A 296 -14.61 16.44 11.06
N THR A 297 -15.24 15.63 11.93
CA THR A 297 -16.44 16.03 12.67
C THR A 297 -16.39 15.53 14.11
N ALA A 298 -16.94 16.32 15.05
CA ALA A 298 -17.11 15.85 16.43
C ALA A 298 -18.13 14.72 16.49
N ASP A 299 -17.87 13.74 17.33
CA ASP A 299 -18.87 12.71 17.61
C ASP A 299 -20.02 13.30 18.42
N ARG A 300 -21.27 13.07 17.98
CA ARG A 300 -22.48 13.64 18.59
C ARG A 300 -22.81 12.99 19.95
N ASN A 301 -22.36 11.74 20.15
CA ASN A 301 -22.69 10.95 21.34
C ASN A 301 -21.51 10.82 22.30
N HIS A 302 -20.31 11.17 21.85
CA HIS A 302 -19.08 11.04 22.62
C HIS A 302 -18.28 12.34 22.62
N PRO A 303 -18.37 13.16 23.70
CA PRO A 303 -17.88 14.55 23.69
C PRO A 303 -16.36 14.67 23.57
N ARG A 304 -15.60 13.59 23.72
CA ARG A 304 -14.13 13.54 23.58
C ARG A 304 -13.68 12.84 22.30
N ALA A 305 -14.60 12.54 21.39
CA ALA A 305 -14.27 11.83 20.16
C ALA A 305 -14.55 12.63 18.91
N ALA A 306 -13.87 12.26 17.85
CA ALA A 306 -14.05 12.80 16.51
C ALA A 306 -14.02 11.69 15.46
N TRP A 307 -14.72 11.92 14.35
CA TRP A 307 -14.63 11.14 13.13
C TRP A 307 -13.76 11.86 12.11
N LEU A 308 -12.93 11.10 11.42
CA LEU A 308 -12.10 11.55 10.31
C LEU A 308 -12.34 10.65 9.11
N TRP A 309 -12.24 11.22 7.91
CA TRP A 309 -12.24 10.47 6.67
C TRP A 309 -10.88 10.56 6.03
N ILE A 310 -10.29 9.41 5.69
CA ILE A 310 -8.96 9.31 5.07
C ILE A 310 -9.13 8.68 3.71
N ALA A 311 -8.46 9.21 2.70
CA ALA A 311 -8.32 8.57 1.40
C ALA A 311 -6.85 8.58 0.95
N THR A 312 -6.43 7.53 0.25
CA THR A 312 -5.07 7.40 -0.30
C THR A 312 -5.07 6.45 -1.49
N ASP A 313 -4.20 6.69 -2.46
CA ASP A 313 -3.91 5.70 -3.50
C ASP A 313 -3.09 4.56 -2.91
N ASN A 314 -3.64 3.35 -2.92
CA ASN A 314 -3.01 2.19 -2.29
C ASN A 314 -1.71 1.76 -2.99
N LEU A 315 -1.67 1.83 -4.31
CA LEU A 315 -0.50 1.45 -5.09
C LEU A 315 0.61 2.51 -4.98
N ARG A 316 0.25 3.77 -5.16
CA ARG A 316 1.17 4.91 -5.08
C ARG A 316 1.85 5.01 -3.72
N LEU A 317 1.09 4.94 -2.64
CA LEU A 317 1.63 5.02 -1.28
C LEU A 317 2.64 3.91 -0.97
N GLN A 318 2.36 2.67 -1.40
CA GLN A 318 3.31 1.57 -1.25
C GLN A 318 4.56 1.75 -2.12
N ALA A 319 4.39 2.15 -3.38
CA ALA A 319 5.52 2.38 -4.29
C ALA A 319 6.44 3.51 -3.80
N GLU A 320 5.90 4.61 -3.28
CA GLU A 320 6.67 5.70 -2.68
C GLU A 320 7.50 5.24 -1.48
N ASN A 321 6.91 4.43 -0.60
CA ASN A 321 7.64 3.85 0.53
C ASN A 321 8.74 2.89 0.06
N ALA A 322 8.47 2.05 -0.94
CA ALA A 322 9.47 1.15 -1.52
C ALA A 322 10.65 1.90 -2.14
N ILE A 323 10.39 2.96 -2.91
CA ILE A 323 11.44 3.80 -3.52
C ILE A 323 12.23 4.54 -2.44
N SER A 324 11.58 4.97 -1.37
CA SER A 324 12.25 5.58 -0.22
C SER A 324 13.17 4.60 0.49
N VAL A 325 12.78 3.34 0.64
CA VAL A 325 13.67 2.27 1.14
C VAL A 325 14.85 2.07 0.20
N ALA A 326 14.61 1.98 -1.12
CA ALA A 326 15.70 1.81 -2.09
C ALA A 326 16.74 2.95 -1.99
N ARG A 327 16.29 4.20 -1.83
CA ARG A 327 17.19 5.36 -1.63
C ARG A 327 18.02 5.29 -0.36
N GLN A 328 17.52 4.65 0.69
CA GLN A 328 18.26 4.46 1.95
C GLN A 328 19.33 3.36 1.83
N LEU A 329 19.16 2.41 0.90
CA LEU A 329 20.04 1.26 0.69
C LEU A 329 21.19 1.55 -0.29
N LEU A 330 21.07 2.59 -1.10
CA LEU A 330 22.00 2.99 -2.16
C LEU A 330 22.81 4.22 -1.77
#